data_22f97eae15a1997108afc32315974265
#
_entry.id   22f97eae15a1997108afc32315974265
#
_cell.length_a   1.000
_cell.length_b   1.000
_cell.length_c   1.000
_cell.angle_alpha   90.00
_cell.angle_beta   90.00
_cell.angle_gamma   90.00
#
_symmetry.space_group_name_H-M   'P 1'
#
loop_
_entity.id
_entity.type
_entity.pdbx_description
1 polymer ?
#
loop_
_entity_poly.entity_id
_entity_poly.type
_entity_poly.pdbx_seq_one_letter_code
_entity_poly.pdbx_strand_id
1 'polypeptide(L)'
;VVDINFIRGKFPNISKEKALETLYKYDEIYLGEVNKERNIKQEFYVVDSEIEVVKKIFERAHEIKPDFISAWNMDYDVRRTIEACERADVKVSDILSDPSVPPAFRFFDYNPGKESALSKKGVWKNLANFEKWPQVNVPASFTFIDSMCYYYNSRKHKGKLPKYSLDYILSIEFPDEIKPGMSEKEIARANRNSKIRKLKFDESSHLIGTVDWHIFMQSNYPFEYVIYNKFDCIALEYLDEQTMDISHSVVSACESSDYKDFDSEPKRLADDMHWFNLERGYVYGTGGANNEIPLDS
;
A
#
# COMPACT_ATOMS: atom_id res chain seq x y z
N VAL A 1 9.29 -0.22 12.52
CA VAL A 1 8.87 -0.23 13.95
C VAL A 1 8.42 -1.63 14.31
N VAL A 2 8.78 -2.14 15.46
CA VAL A 2 8.52 -3.52 15.89
C VAL A 2 8.07 -3.54 17.35
N ASP A 3 6.99 -4.28 17.65
CA ASP A 3 6.58 -4.56 19.04
C ASP A 3 7.52 -5.60 19.64
N ILE A 4 8.12 -5.31 20.80
CA ILE A 4 9.00 -6.24 21.50
C ILE A 4 8.28 -7.52 21.91
N ASN A 5 6.97 -7.45 22.19
CA ASN A 5 6.18 -8.62 22.59
C ASN A 5 6.01 -9.63 21.44
N PHE A 6 5.98 -9.14 20.20
CA PHE A 6 6.03 -10.01 19.02
C PHE A 6 7.32 -10.86 19.01
N ILE A 7 8.49 -10.23 19.26
CA ILE A 7 9.78 -10.94 19.32
C ILE A 7 9.84 -11.84 20.57
N ARG A 8 9.31 -11.38 21.70
CA ARG A 8 9.27 -12.14 22.98
C ARG A 8 8.42 -13.40 22.90
N GLY A 9 7.50 -13.51 21.97
CA GLY A 9 6.79 -14.77 21.70
C GLY A 9 7.74 -15.95 21.47
N LYS A 10 8.89 -15.72 20.80
CA LYS A 10 9.95 -16.73 20.60
C LYS A 10 11.12 -16.58 21.59
N PHE A 11 11.47 -15.36 21.96
CA PHE A 11 12.62 -15.01 22.80
C PHE A 11 12.19 -14.27 24.08
N PRO A 12 11.59 -14.95 25.07
CA PRO A 12 10.89 -14.32 26.22
C PRO A 12 11.72 -13.30 27.01
N ASN A 13 13.03 -13.51 27.12
CA ASN A 13 13.93 -12.70 27.94
C ASN A 13 14.76 -11.69 27.13
N ILE A 14 14.42 -11.44 25.87
CA ILE A 14 15.19 -10.51 25.05
C ILE A 14 14.96 -9.05 25.50
N SER A 15 16.04 -8.28 25.64
CA SER A 15 15.93 -6.84 25.87
C SER A 15 15.68 -6.09 24.55
N LYS A 16 15.17 -4.85 24.61
CA LYS A 16 14.96 -4.01 23.43
C LYS A 16 16.27 -3.73 22.70
N GLU A 17 17.34 -3.47 23.43
CA GLU A 17 18.68 -3.20 22.88
C GLU A 17 19.19 -4.41 22.09
N LYS A 18 19.01 -5.60 22.65
CA LYS A 18 19.43 -6.83 21.97
C LYS A 18 18.56 -7.17 20.77
N ALA A 19 17.25 -6.92 20.86
CA ALA A 19 16.34 -7.05 19.72
C ALA A 19 16.73 -6.08 18.59
N LEU A 20 17.03 -4.83 18.93
CA LEU A 20 17.45 -3.80 17.99
C LEU A 20 18.77 -4.18 17.29
N GLU A 21 19.79 -4.59 18.07
CA GLU A 21 21.08 -5.06 17.53
C GLU A 21 20.87 -6.23 16.55
N THR A 22 20.00 -7.17 16.94
CA THR A 22 19.69 -8.34 16.11
C THR A 22 18.98 -7.95 14.82
N LEU A 23 18.02 -7.02 14.85
CA LEU A 23 17.34 -6.51 13.65
C LEU A 23 18.33 -5.91 12.67
N TYR A 24 19.26 -5.05 13.13
CA TYR A 24 20.28 -4.48 12.23
C TYR A 24 21.19 -5.55 11.63
N LYS A 25 21.56 -6.58 12.41
CA LYS A 25 22.36 -7.69 11.92
C LYS A 25 21.63 -8.49 10.83
N TYR A 26 20.38 -8.83 11.06
CA TYR A 26 19.56 -9.57 10.08
C TYR A 26 19.31 -8.75 8.82
N ASP A 27 19.10 -7.47 8.98
CA ASP A 27 18.94 -6.57 7.84
C ASP A 27 20.20 -6.51 6.97
N GLU A 28 21.37 -6.38 7.56
CA GLU A 28 22.63 -6.41 6.80
C GLU A 28 22.85 -7.76 6.10
N ILE A 29 22.46 -8.88 6.74
CA ILE A 29 22.57 -10.22 6.16
C ILE A 29 21.67 -10.37 4.92
N TYR A 30 20.40 -9.98 5.03
CA TYR A 30 19.40 -10.25 4.00
C TYR A 30 19.22 -9.10 2.99
N LEU A 31 19.40 -7.86 3.41
CA LEU A 31 19.12 -6.67 2.60
C LEU A 31 20.31 -5.72 2.46
N GLY A 32 21.48 -6.06 2.96
CA GLY A 32 22.65 -5.18 2.95
C GLY A 32 23.05 -4.73 1.54
N GLU A 33 23.00 -5.61 0.53
CA GLU A 33 23.23 -5.23 -0.87
C GLU A 33 22.17 -4.25 -1.39
N VAL A 34 20.90 -4.53 -1.14
CA VAL A 34 19.75 -3.68 -1.55
C VAL A 34 19.83 -2.32 -0.88
N ASN A 35 20.11 -2.29 0.42
CA ASN A 35 20.26 -1.05 1.18
C ASN A 35 21.39 -0.16 0.62
N LYS A 36 22.52 -0.75 0.23
CA LYS A 36 23.66 -0.04 -0.37
C LYS A 36 23.34 0.44 -1.79
N GLU A 37 22.77 -0.43 -2.63
CA GLU A 37 22.39 -0.09 -4.01
C GLU A 37 21.40 1.08 -4.05
N ARG A 38 20.42 1.09 -3.14
CA ARG A 38 19.35 2.10 -3.08
C ARG A 38 19.66 3.27 -2.14
N ASN A 39 20.82 3.28 -1.48
CA ASN A 39 21.20 4.28 -0.47
C ASN A 39 20.13 4.44 0.63
N ILE A 40 19.56 3.32 1.12
CA ILE A 40 18.52 3.33 2.14
C ILE A 40 19.13 3.69 3.49
N LYS A 41 18.65 4.81 4.07
CA LYS A 41 18.92 5.17 5.47
C LYS A 41 17.92 4.48 6.34
N GLN A 42 18.42 3.58 7.20
CA GLN A 42 17.57 2.70 7.97
C GLN A 42 17.54 3.08 9.43
N GLU A 43 16.34 3.07 10.00
CA GLU A 43 16.09 3.24 11.42
C GLU A 43 15.13 2.15 11.91
N PHE A 44 15.54 1.38 12.91
CA PHE A 44 14.65 0.47 13.62
C PHE A 44 14.22 1.06 14.96
N TYR A 45 12.95 0.89 15.28
CA TYR A 45 12.37 1.25 16.57
C TYR A 45 11.75 0.00 17.18
N VAL A 46 12.12 -0.30 18.42
CA VAL A 46 11.53 -1.40 19.21
C VAL A 46 10.70 -0.80 20.32
N VAL A 47 9.39 -1.02 20.28
CA VAL A 47 8.39 -0.42 21.17
C VAL A 47 7.74 -1.49 22.06
N ASP A 48 6.92 -1.08 23.05
CA ASP A 48 6.39 -1.99 24.06
C ASP A 48 5.02 -2.58 23.70
N SER A 49 4.35 -2.05 22.68
CA SER A 49 2.99 -2.50 22.31
C SER A 49 2.66 -2.23 20.85
N GLU A 50 1.65 -2.93 20.36
CA GLU A 50 1.12 -2.76 19.01
C GLU A 50 0.65 -1.32 18.74
N ILE A 51 -0.01 -0.67 19.70
CA ILE A 51 -0.45 0.71 19.54
C ILE A 51 0.73 1.69 19.42
N GLU A 52 1.85 1.40 20.09
CA GLU A 52 3.05 2.21 19.93
C GLU A 52 3.71 2.02 18.57
N VAL A 53 3.56 0.84 17.94
CA VAL A 53 3.95 0.64 16.53
C VAL A 53 3.17 1.60 15.64
N VAL A 54 1.85 1.62 15.77
CA VAL A 54 0.98 2.52 14.98
C VAL A 54 1.35 3.98 15.22
N LYS A 55 1.44 4.40 16.49
CA LYS A 55 1.82 5.78 16.85
C LYS A 55 3.15 6.19 16.24
N LYS A 56 4.17 5.32 16.33
CA LYS A 56 5.51 5.65 15.84
C LYS A 56 5.58 5.71 14.31
N ILE A 57 4.83 4.88 13.61
CA ILE A 57 4.73 4.94 12.13
C ILE A 57 4.13 6.30 11.71
N PHE A 58 3.01 6.70 12.28
CA PHE A 58 2.34 7.94 11.89
C PHE A 58 3.04 9.19 12.42
N GLU A 59 3.70 9.14 13.58
CA GLU A 59 4.63 10.19 14.03
C GLU A 59 5.69 10.48 12.96
N ARG A 60 6.34 9.42 12.45
CA ARG A 60 7.33 9.56 11.37
C ARG A 60 6.70 10.03 10.05
N ALA A 61 5.52 9.57 9.71
CA ALA A 61 4.81 10.04 8.52
C ALA A 61 4.50 11.54 8.61
N HIS A 62 4.06 12.04 9.76
CA HIS A 62 3.82 13.47 9.98
C HIS A 62 5.10 14.33 9.98
N GLU A 63 6.23 13.76 10.40
CA GLU A 63 7.55 14.43 10.30
C GLU A 63 8.04 14.51 8.85
N ILE A 64 7.93 13.42 8.09
CA ILE A 64 8.40 13.32 6.70
C ILE A 64 7.46 14.06 5.75
N LYS A 65 6.15 14.07 6.05
CA LYS A 65 5.07 14.66 5.23
C LYS A 65 5.09 14.15 3.78
N PRO A 66 4.97 12.83 3.55
CA PRO A 66 4.86 12.31 2.21
C PRO A 66 3.55 12.78 1.57
N ASP A 67 3.48 12.84 0.24
CA ASP A 67 2.23 13.09 -0.47
C ASP A 67 1.31 11.86 -0.42
N PHE A 68 1.90 10.67 -0.45
CA PHE A 68 1.15 9.40 -0.47
C PHE A 68 1.69 8.40 0.54
N ILE A 69 0.77 7.66 1.15
CA ILE A 69 1.05 6.41 1.88
C ILE A 69 0.42 5.28 1.08
N SER A 70 1.26 4.41 0.55
CA SER A 70 0.82 3.31 -0.31
C SER A 70 0.95 1.96 0.39
N ALA A 71 -0.07 1.11 0.21
CA ALA A 71 -0.06 -0.28 0.65
C ALA A 71 -0.53 -1.21 -0.47
N TRP A 72 -0.06 -2.46 -0.43
CA TRP A 72 -0.60 -3.53 -1.27
C TRP A 72 -1.73 -4.23 -0.54
N ASN A 73 -2.97 -4.00 -0.90
CA ASN A 73 -4.17 -4.43 -0.17
C ASN A 73 -4.41 -3.61 1.12
N MET A 74 -4.61 -2.33 0.94
CA MET A 74 -4.79 -1.33 2.00
C MET A 74 -5.89 -1.70 3.00
N ASP A 75 -6.97 -2.38 2.56
CA ASP A 75 -8.06 -2.81 3.46
C ASP A 75 -7.54 -3.65 4.65
N TYR A 76 -6.57 -4.52 4.40
CA TYR A 76 -5.96 -5.33 5.46
C TYR A 76 -5.21 -4.45 6.49
N ASP A 77 -4.35 -3.56 6.01
CA ASP A 77 -3.50 -2.73 6.88
C ASP A 77 -4.32 -1.71 7.69
N VAL A 78 -5.32 -1.10 7.06
CA VAL A 78 -6.22 -0.14 7.72
C VAL A 78 -7.04 -0.84 8.81
N ARG A 79 -7.61 -2.01 8.54
CA ARG A 79 -8.36 -2.76 9.56
C ARG A 79 -7.49 -3.14 10.75
N ARG A 80 -6.25 -3.57 10.53
CA ARG A 80 -5.30 -3.87 11.62
C ARG A 80 -4.97 -2.63 12.45
N THR A 81 -4.82 -1.48 11.78
CA THR A 81 -4.62 -0.19 12.46
C THR A 81 -5.83 0.17 13.34
N ILE A 82 -7.05 0.03 12.80
CA ILE A 82 -8.29 0.27 13.57
C ILE A 82 -8.36 -0.66 14.78
N GLU A 83 -8.18 -1.96 14.59
CA GLU A 83 -8.22 -2.97 15.65
C GLU A 83 -7.18 -2.70 16.75
N ALA A 84 -5.97 -2.26 16.40
CA ALA A 84 -4.93 -1.89 17.37
C ALA A 84 -5.34 -0.67 18.20
N CYS A 85 -5.96 0.33 17.57
CA CYS A 85 -6.48 1.51 18.25
C CYS A 85 -7.65 1.16 19.18
N GLU A 86 -8.59 0.33 18.74
CA GLU A 86 -9.73 -0.15 19.54
C GLU A 86 -9.26 -0.93 20.77
N ARG A 87 -8.30 -1.85 20.62
CA ARG A 87 -7.73 -2.61 21.77
C ARG A 87 -7.09 -1.71 22.82
N ALA A 88 -6.54 -0.58 22.39
CA ALA A 88 -5.87 0.38 23.26
C ALA A 88 -6.76 1.52 23.75
N ASP A 89 -8.04 1.53 23.38
CA ASP A 89 -9.01 2.63 23.67
C ASP A 89 -8.47 4.01 23.18
N VAL A 90 -7.89 4.04 21.98
CA VAL A 90 -7.35 5.26 21.35
C VAL A 90 -8.13 5.54 20.06
N LYS A 91 -8.47 6.81 19.83
CA LYS A 91 -9.13 7.18 18.59
C LYS A 91 -8.14 7.18 17.43
N VAL A 92 -8.50 6.52 16.34
CA VAL A 92 -7.69 6.49 15.10
C VAL A 92 -7.41 7.91 14.60
N SER A 93 -8.40 8.80 14.67
CA SER A 93 -8.26 10.20 14.27
C SER A 93 -7.18 10.98 15.03
N ASP A 94 -6.89 10.61 16.28
CA ASP A 94 -5.88 11.30 17.09
C ASP A 94 -4.46 10.94 16.68
N ILE A 95 -4.27 9.76 16.04
CA ILE A 95 -2.97 9.29 15.56
C ILE A 95 -2.75 9.68 14.09
N LEU A 96 -3.76 9.51 13.25
CA LEU A 96 -3.63 9.69 11.81
C LEU A 96 -3.79 11.13 11.34
N SER A 97 -4.53 11.98 12.07
CA SER A 97 -4.64 13.40 11.73
C SER A 97 -3.30 14.11 11.98
N ASP A 98 -3.00 15.09 11.13
CA ASP A 98 -1.82 15.94 11.34
C ASP A 98 -1.87 16.60 12.72
N PRO A 99 -0.80 16.56 13.52
CA PRO A 99 -0.76 17.14 14.85
C PRO A 99 -1.15 18.63 14.93
N SER A 100 -0.96 19.37 13.84
CA SER A 100 -1.33 20.80 13.74
C SER A 100 -2.84 21.02 13.62
N VAL A 101 -3.61 19.99 13.25
CA VAL A 101 -5.07 20.07 13.16
C VAL A 101 -5.67 20.09 14.57
N PRO A 102 -6.46 21.13 14.92
CA PRO A 102 -7.11 21.19 16.24
C PRO A 102 -7.98 19.95 16.49
N PRO A 103 -8.06 19.42 17.73
CA PRO A 103 -8.80 18.19 18.03
C PRO A 103 -10.26 18.15 17.56
N ALA A 104 -10.92 19.31 17.56
CA ALA A 104 -12.32 19.43 17.10
C ALA A 104 -12.52 19.18 15.59
N PHE A 105 -11.44 19.26 14.82
CA PHE A 105 -11.44 19.04 13.36
C PHE A 105 -10.76 17.74 12.95
N ARG A 106 -10.29 16.94 13.91
CA ARG A 106 -9.72 15.63 13.65
C ARG A 106 -10.85 14.63 13.38
N PHE A 107 -10.73 13.94 12.28
CA PHE A 107 -11.65 12.86 11.93
C PHE A 107 -10.89 11.73 11.24
N PHE A 108 -11.51 10.58 11.20
CA PHE A 108 -11.06 9.43 10.44
C PHE A 108 -12.30 8.77 9.84
N ASP A 109 -12.34 8.67 8.53
CA ASP A 109 -13.40 7.99 7.81
C ASP A 109 -12.79 6.93 6.90
N TYR A 110 -13.24 5.68 7.07
CA TYR A 110 -12.78 4.55 6.30
C TYR A 110 -13.92 3.94 5.50
N ASN A 111 -13.80 3.98 4.20
CA ASN A 111 -14.68 3.30 3.28
C ASN A 111 -13.96 2.07 2.69
N PRO A 112 -14.41 0.83 3.00
CA PRO A 112 -13.77 -0.39 2.47
C PRO A 112 -13.97 -0.58 0.96
N GLY A 113 -14.67 0.34 0.31
CA GLY A 113 -15.00 0.27 -1.11
C GLY A 113 -16.24 -0.59 -1.40
N LYS A 114 -16.41 -0.91 -2.66
CA LYS A 114 -17.60 -1.65 -3.12
C LYS A 114 -17.46 -3.14 -2.81
N GLU A 115 -18.41 -3.72 -2.08
CA GLU A 115 -18.44 -5.16 -1.78
C GLU A 115 -18.91 -6.00 -2.97
N SER A 116 -19.81 -5.45 -3.77
CA SER A 116 -20.41 -6.15 -4.92
C SER A 116 -20.73 -5.20 -6.06
N ALA A 117 -20.84 -5.74 -7.26
CA ALA A 117 -21.26 -5.01 -8.45
C ALA A 117 -22.25 -5.83 -9.28
N LEU A 118 -23.14 -5.10 -9.96
CA LEU A 118 -24.10 -5.72 -10.90
C LEU A 118 -23.35 -6.09 -12.20
N SER A 119 -23.36 -7.35 -12.54
CA SER A 119 -22.78 -7.83 -13.80
C SER A 119 -23.60 -7.35 -15.02
N LYS A 120 -23.00 -7.36 -16.20
CA LYS A 120 -23.71 -7.07 -17.47
C LYS A 120 -24.96 -7.96 -17.70
N LYS A 121 -25.05 -9.09 -17.01
CA LYS A 121 -26.20 -10.01 -17.07
C LYS A 121 -27.25 -9.74 -15.98
N GLY A 122 -27.13 -8.64 -15.21
CA GLY A 122 -28.07 -8.31 -14.16
C GLY A 122 -27.92 -9.14 -12.86
N VAL A 123 -26.80 -9.83 -12.67
CA VAL A 123 -26.53 -10.67 -11.48
C VAL A 123 -25.51 -9.94 -10.59
N TRP A 124 -25.79 -9.83 -9.29
CA TRP A 124 -24.85 -9.33 -8.32
C TRP A 124 -23.67 -10.28 -8.13
N LYS A 125 -22.47 -9.75 -8.15
CA LYS A 125 -21.23 -10.49 -7.99
C LYS A 125 -20.38 -9.81 -6.91
N ASN A 126 -19.88 -10.59 -5.95
CA ASN A 126 -18.91 -10.09 -4.98
C ASN A 126 -17.60 -9.71 -5.69
N LEU A 127 -17.06 -8.58 -5.30
CA LEU A 127 -15.81 -8.07 -5.83
C LEU A 127 -14.61 -8.68 -5.07
N ALA A 128 -13.55 -8.97 -5.78
CA ALA A 128 -12.28 -9.32 -5.18
C ALA A 128 -11.61 -8.05 -4.58
N ASN A 129 -10.66 -8.22 -3.65
CA ASN A 129 -10.04 -7.09 -2.96
C ASN A 129 -9.46 -6.05 -3.92
N PHE A 130 -8.81 -6.46 -5.00
CA PHE A 130 -8.25 -5.56 -6.01
C PHE A 130 -9.32 -4.81 -6.86
N GLU A 131 -10.61 -5.13 -6.70
CA GLU A 131 -11.73 -4.47 -7.40
C GLU A 131 -12.49 -3.51 -6.49
N LYS A 132 -12.25 -3.51 -5.16
CA LYS A 132 -13.08 -2.80 -4.15
C LYS A 132 -12.86 -1.30 -4.10
N TRP A 133 -11.63 -0.84 -4.27
CA TRP A 133 -11.21 0.55 -4.18
C TRP A 133 -11.45 1.17 -2.79
N PRO A 134 -10.76 0.69 -1.73
CA PRO A 134 -10.88 1.24 -0.39
C PRO A 134 -10.34 2.67 -0.31
N GLN A 135 -10.89 3.47 0.61
CA GLN A 135 -10.55 4.88 0.78
C GLN A 135 -10.40 5.21 2.25
N VAL A 136 -9.41 6.02 2.58
CA VAL A 136 -9.19 6.59 3.91
C VAL A 136 -9.23 8.10 3.78
N ASN A 137 -10.12 8.75 4.52
CA ASN A 137 -10.20 10.20 4.63
C ASN A 137 -9.76 10.63 6.03
N VAL A 138 -8.72 11.44 6.10
CA VAL A 138 -8.16 11.96 7.34
C VAL A 138 -7.50 13.31 7.05
N PRO A 139 -7.57 14.30 7.95
CA PRO A 139 -6.91 15.57 7.76
C PRO A 139 -5.40 15.45 8.03
N ALA A 140 -4.66 15.04 7.02
CA ALA A 140 -3.21 14.83 7.04
C ALA A 140 -2.57 15.40 5.76
N SER A 141 -1.22 15.47 5.75
CA SER A 141 -0.46 15.89 4.57
C SER A 141 -0.38 14.83 3.48
N PHE A 142 -0.90 13.64 3.73
CA PHE A 142 -0.78 12.49 2.84
C PHE A 142 -2.14 11.89 2.47
N THR A 143 -2.21 11.30 1.29
CA THR A 143 -3.35 10.51 0.83
C THR A 143 -2.98 9.02 0.84
N PHE A 144 -3.91 8.17 1.29
CA PHE A 144 -3.73 6.73 1.25
C PHE A 144 -4.07 6.19 -0.14
N ILE A 145 -3.21 5.29 -0.64
CA ILE A 145 -3.36 4.65 -1.96
C ILE A 145 -3.30 3.14 -1.83
N ASP A 146 -4.30 2.44 -2.35
CA ASP A 146 -4.24 1.00 -2.57
C ASP A 146 -3.56 0.70 -3.91
N SER A 147 -2.28 0.32 -3.85
CA SER A 147 -1.48 0.03 -5.05
C SER A 147 -2.01 -1.18 -5.83
N MET A 148 -2.61 -2.17 -5.16
CA MET A 148 -3.18 -3.34 -5.83
C MET A 148 -4.42 -2.97 -6.64
N CYS A 149 -5.31 -2.16 -6.06
CA CYS A 149 -6.49 -1.66 -6.75
C CYS A 149 -6.10 -0.74 -7.92
N TYR A 150 -5.10 0.14 -7.72
CA TYR A 150 -4.62 1.01 -8.78
C TYR A 150 -3.98 0.21 -9.92
N TYR A 151 -3.10 -0.74 -9.62
CA TYR A 151 -2.47 -1.61 -10.60
C TYR A 151 -3.50 -2.37 -11.45
N TYR A 152 -4.53 -2.93 -10.80
CA TYR A 152 -5.63 -3.58 -11.52
C TYR A 152 -6.40 -2.60 -12.40
N ASN A 153 -6.81 -1.45 -11.86
CA ASN A 153 -7.67 -0.51 -12.56
C ASN A 153 -7.00 0.08 -13.81
N SER A 154 -5.73 0.42 -13.71
CA SER A 154 -4.94 0.96 -14.84
C SER A 154 -4.72 -0.07 -15.96
N ARG A 155 -4.80 -1.37 -15.65
CA ARG A 155 -4.55 -2.48 -16.60
C ARG A 155 -5.77 -3.35 -16.92
N LYS A 156 -6.95 -3.04 -16.38
CA LYS A 156 -8.18 -3.82 -16.62
C LYS A 156 -8.54 -4.00 -18.10
N HIS A 157 -8.12 -3.08 -18.95
CA HIS A 157 -8.30 -3.13 -20.41
C HIS A 157 -7.50 -4.27 -21.08
N LYS A 158 -6.41 -4.73 -20.44
CA LYS A 158 -5.58 -5.86 -20.91
C LYS A 158 -6.15 -7.23 -20.49
N GLY A 159 -7.25 -7.23 -19.73
CA GLY A 159 -7.85 -8.43 -19.15
C GLY A 159 -7.43 -8.65 -17.68
N LYS A 160 -8.12 -9.61 -17.06
CA LYS A 160 -7.92 -9.94 -15.64
C LYS A 160 -6.82 -10.97 -15.48
N LEU A 161 -5.87 -10.69 -14.60
CA LEU A 161 -4.82 -11.66 -14.25
C LEU A 161 -5.36 -12.76 -13.33
N PRO A 162 -4.72 -13.95 -13.32
CA PRO A 162 -5.11 -15.05 -12.43
C PRO A 162 -5.01 -14.73 -10.95
N LYS A 163 -4.03 -13.88 -10.57
CA LYS A 163 -3.76 -13.46 -9.18
C LYS A 163 -3.30 -12.01 -9.14
N TYR A 164 -3.50 -11.36 -7.99
CA TYR A 164 -3.02 -10.01 -7.68
C TYR A 164 -2.24 -9.99 -6.36
N SER A 165 -1.60 -11.11 -5.96
CA SER A 165 -0.62 -11.08 -4.87
C SER A 165 0.63 -10.32 -5.32
N LEU A 166 1.28 -9.60 -4.42
CA LEU A 166 2.49 -8.83 -4.73
C LEU A 166 3.55 -9.70 -5.40
N ASP A 167 3.83 -10.90 -4.86
CA ASP A 167 4.80 -11.84 -5.44
C ASP A 167 4.49 -12.22 -6.90
N TYR A 168 3.21 -12.43 -7.22
CA TYR A 168 2.79 -12.74 -8.58
C TYR A 168 2.98 -11.56 -9.52
N ILE A 169 2.61 -10.36 -9.08
CA ILE A 169 2.79 -9.15 -9.89
C ILE A 169 4.29 -8.85 -10.10
N LEU A 170 5.11 -8.99 -9.07
CA LEU A 170 6.56 -8.87 -9.21
C LEU A 170 7.12 -9.86 -10.24
N SER A 171 6.61 -11.10 -10.28
CA SER A 171 7.03 -12.09 -11.27
C SER A 171 6.69 -11.73 -12.71
N ILE A 172 5.63 -10.93 -12.91
CA ILE A 172 5.22 -10.45 -14.24
C ILE A 172 6.04 -9.24 -14.66
N GLU A 173 6.17 -8.25 -13.77
CA GLU A 173 6.85 -6.98 -14.08
C GLU A 173 8.38 -7.14 -14.10
N PHE A 174 8.91 -8.12 -13.37
CA PHE A 174 10.33 -8.45 -13.29
C PHE A 174 10.60 -9.90 -13.71
N PRO A 175 10.41 -10.26 -14.98
CA PRO A 175 10.69 -11.62 -15.45
C PRO A 175 12.16 -11.96 -15.28
N ASP A 176 12.45 -13.11 -14.66
CA ASP A 176 13.80 -13.59 -14.34
C ASP A 176 14.17 -14.91 -15.02
N GLU A 177 13.26 -15.44 -15.84
CA GLU A 177 13.51 -16.66 -16.59
C GLU A 177 14.56 -16.43 -17.68
N ILE A 178 15.66 -17.20 -17.64
CA ILE A 178 16.70 -17.19 -18.67
C ILE A 178 16.35 -18.26 -19.71
N LYS A 179 16.18 -17.79 -20.97
CA LYS A 179 15.84 -18.67 -22.11
C LYS A 179 17.03 -18.84 -23.05
N PRO A 180 17.15 -19.97 -23.74
CA PRO A 180 18.15 -20.15 -24.78
C PRO A 180 18.05 -19.06 -25.86
N GLY A 181 19.18 -18.47 -26.24
CA GLY A 181 19.21 -17.42 -27.27
C GLY A 181 19.05 -15.98 -26.76
N MET A 182 18.92 -15.78 -25.45
CA MET A 182 18.92 -14.43 -24.87
C MET A 182 20.33 -13.79 -25.02
N SER A 183 20.32 -12.49 -25.28
CA SER A 183 21.55 -11.66 -25.29
C SER A 183 22.10 -11.49 -23.87
N GLU A 184 23.38 -11.11 -23.77
CA GLU A 184 24.03 -10.82 -22.48
C GLU A 184 23.28 -9.76 -21.67
N LYS A 185 22.69 -8.73 -22.32
CA LYS A 185 21.89 -7.70 -21.69
C LYS A 185 20.59 -8.26 -21.09
N GLU A 186 19.92 -9.16 -21.80
CA GLU A 186 18.70 -9.81 -21.31
C GLU A 186 19.00 -10.76 -20.16
N ILE A 187 20.10 -11.50 -20.21
CA ILE A 187 20.55 -12.36 -19.09
C ILE A 187 20.91 -11.51 -17.87
N ALA A 188 21.64 -10.40 -18.06
CA ALA A 188 21.98 -9.49 -16.97
C ALA A 188 20.72 -8.86 -16.35
N ARG A 189 19.71 -8.52 -17.17
CA ARG A 189 18.40 -8.05 -16.69
C ARG A 189 17.66 -9.13 -15.90
N ALA A 190 17.59 -10.36 -16.40
CA ALA A 190 16.94 -11.47 -15.71
C ALA A 190 17.62 -11.77 -14.35
N ASN A 191 18.93 -11.77 -14.29
CA ASN A 191 19.71 -11.94 -13.05
C ASN A 191 19.45 -10.82 -12.04
N ARG A 192 19.31 -9.57 -12.49
CA ARG A 192 18.91 -8.46 -11.61
C ARG A 192 17.49 -8.65 -11.12
N ASN A 193 16.55 -8.98 -12.01
CA ASN A 193 15.15 -9.19 -11.69
C ASN A 193 14.94 -10.32 -10.69
N SER A 194 15.76 -11.38 -10.72
CA SER A 194 15.67 -12.50 -9.76
C SER A 194 15.88 -12.07 -8.31
N LYS A 195 16.54 -10.93 -8.09
CA LYS A 195 16.71 -10.34 -6.75
C LYS A 195 15.44 -9.61 -6.26
N ILE A 196 14.53 -9.24 -7.17
CA ILE A 196 13.29 -8.52 -6.88
C ILE A 196 12.18 -9.55 -6.68
N ARG A 197 12.28 -10.35 -5.63
CA ARG A 197 11.31 -11.38 -5.25
C ARG A 197 11.12 -11.35 -3.74
N LYS A 198 9.93 -11.75 -3.31
CA LYS A 198 9.69 -11.94 -1.87
C LYS A 198 10.75 -12.85 -1.28
N LEU A 199 11.26 -12.47 -0.12
CA LEU A 199 12.22 -13.28 0.61
C LEU A 199 11.58 -14.64 0.92
N LYS A 200 12.30 -15.72 0.61
CA LYS A 200 11.89 -17.10 0.88
C LYS A 200 12.93 -17.72 1.81
N PHE A 201 12.44 -18.39 2.84
CA PHE A 201 13.28 -19.07 3.81
C PHE A 201 13.12 -20.58 3.61
N ASP A 202 14.24 -21.29 3.47
CA ASP A 202 14.24 -22.71 3.08
C ASP A 202 13.43 -23.59 4.05
N GLU A 203 13.47 -23.28 5.35
CA GLU A 203 12.76 -24.01 6.39
C GLU A 203 11.22 -23.93 6.27
N SER A 204 10.74 -22.94 5.56
CA SER A 204 9.30 -22.69 5.38
C SER A 204 8.82 -22.91 3.95
N SER A 205 9.66 -23.41 3.05
CA SER A 205 9.40 -23.49 1.62
C SER A 205 8.10 -24.20 1.24
N HIS A 206 7.70 -25.23 1.99
CA HIS A 206 6.47 -26.01 1.78
C HIS A 206 5.18 -25.27 2.15
N LEU A 207 5.27 -24.17 2.91
CA LEU A 207 4.12 -23.37 3.35
C LEU A 207 3.96 -22.07 2.57
N ILE A 208 4.91 -21.72 1.70
CA ILE A 208 4.95 -20.44 0.98
C ILE A 208 3.63 -20.20 0.23
N GLY A 209 3.07 -18.99 0.43
CA GLY A 209 1.81 -18.56 -0.20
C GLY A 209 0.55 -18.97 0.55
N THR A 210 0.66 -19.51 1.75
CA THR A 210 -0.46 -19.84 2.64
C THR A 210 -0.48 -18.95 3.89
N VAL A 211 -1.64 -18.87 4.57
CA VAL A 211 -1.75 -18.22 5.88
C VAL A 211 -0.85 -18.91 6.92
N ASP A 212 -0.73 -20.24 6.82
CA ASP A 212 0.09 -21.05 7.71
C ASP A 212 1.57 -20.65 7.63
N TRP A 213 2.05 -20.21 6.48
CA TRP A 213 3.40 -19.68 6.35
C TRP A 213 3.63 -18.45 7.25
N HIS A 214 2.67 -17.51 7.26
CA HIS A 214 2.78 -16.32 8.10
C HIS A 214 2.78 -16.69 9.59
N ILE A 215 1.89 -17.60 10.02
CA ILE A 215 1.84 -18.09 11.40
C ILE A 215 3.15 -18.78 11.79
N PHE A 216 3.66 -19.64 10.91
CA PHE A 216 4.91 -20.36 11.12
C PHE A 216 6.10 -19.40 11.26
N MET A 217 6.23 -18.43 10.35
CA MET A 217 7.33 -17.46 10.38
C MET A 217 7.26 -16.54 11.60
N GLN A 218 6.09 -16.03 11.94
CA GLN A 218 5.90 -15.18 13.11
C GLN A 218 6.29 -15.92 14.41
N SER A 219 5.94 -17.19 14.51
CA SER A 219 6.18 -17.98 15.71
C SER A 219 7.63 -18.48 15.83
N ASN A 220 8.30 -18.77 14.71
CA ASN A 220 9.60 -19.43 14.73
C ASN A 220 10.76 -18.53 14.29
N TYR A 221 10.49 -17.55 13.43
CA TYR A 221 11.49 -16.68 12.79
C TYR A 221 11.07 -15.20 12.80
N PRO A 222 10.82 -14.61 14.01
CA PRO A 222 10.25 -13.26 14.09
C PRO A 222 11.17 -12.18 13.53
N PHE A 223 12.48 -12.31 13.61
CA PHE A 223 13.41 -11.35 13.03
C PHE A 223 13.39 -11.39 11.50
N GLU A 224 13.45 -12.57 10.92
CA GLU A 224 13.36 -12.79 9.48
C GLU A 224 12.01 -12.30 8.97
N TYR A 225 10.94 -12.49 9.72
CA TYR A 225 9.61 -12.01 9.34
C TYR A 225 9.52 -10.48 9.30
N VAL A 226 10.19 -9.78 10.21
CA VAL A 226 10.31 -8.31 10.18
C VAL A 226 11.09 -7.86 8.92
N ILE A 227 12.19 -8.53 8.60
CA ILE A 227 12.97 -8.22 7.38
C ILE A 227 12.17 -8.52 6.12
N TYR A 228 11.40 -9.60 6.12
CA TYR A 228 10.45 -9.90 5.04
C TYR A 228 9.44 -8.76 4.82
N ASN A 229 8.82 -8.24 5.87
CA ASN A 229 7.87 -7.12 5.77
C ASN A 229 8.56 -5.84 5.26
N LYS A 230 9.79 -5.57 5.69
CA LYS A 230 10.59 -4.46 5.14
C LYS A 230 10.81 -4.63 3.64
N PHE A 231 11.15 -5.84 3.20
CA PHE A 231 11.36 -6.10 1.78
C PHE A 231 10.08 -5.93 0.97
N ASP A 232 8.92 -6.27 1.50
CA ASP A 232 7.64 -6.02 0.83
C ASP A 232 7.42 -4.51 0.52
N CYS A 233 7.84 -3.62 1.43
CA CYS A 233 7.82 -2.16 1.18
C CYS A 233 8.80 -1.76 0.06
N ILE A 234 10.04 -2.28 0.10
CA ILE A 234 11.05 -2.04 -0.95
C ILE A 234 10.57 -2.57 -2.31
N ALA A 235 9.90 -3.72 -2.31
CA ALA A 235 9.34 -4.32 -3.52
C ALA A 235 8.23 -3.48 -4.15
N LEU A 236 7.42 -2.80 -3.34
CA LEU A 236 6.44 -1.82 -3.85
C LEU A 236 7.13 -0.63 -4.53
N GLU A 237 8.22 -0.16 -3.97
CA GLU A 237 9.01 0.93 -4.56
C GLU A 237 9.63 0.49 -5.91
N TYR A 238 10.22 -0.71 -5.98
CA TYR A 238 10.67 -1.29 -7.26
C TYR A 238 9.53 -1.40 -8.27
N LEU A 239 8.35 -1.84 -7.82
CA LEU A 239 7.18 -1.97 -8.68
C LEU A 239 6.76 -0.61 -9.24
N ASP A 240 6.73 0.43 -8.41
CA ASP A 240 6.37 1.77 -8.86
C ASP A 240 7.43 2.36 -9.82
N GLU A 241 8.70 2.15 -9.57
CA GLU A 241 9.78 2.53 -10.51
C GLU A 241 9.61 1.88 -11.89
N GLN A 242 9.13 0.63 -11.94
CA GLN A 242 8.90 -0.09 -13.19
C GLN A 242 7.60 0.34 -13.89
N THR A 243 6.55 0.59 -13.12
CA THR A 243 5.19 0.81 -13.64
C THR A 243 4.84 2.29 -13.74
N MET A 244 5.48 3.15 -12.94
CA MET A 244 5.19 4.58 -12.82
C MET A 244 3.73 4.85 -12.41
N ASP A 245 3.13 3.93 -11.67
CA ASP A 245 1.71 4.02 -11.32
C ASP A 245 1.45 5.14 -10.31
N ILE A 246 2.20 5.20 -9.21
CA ILE A 246 2.01 6.21 -8.16
C ILE A 246 2.82 7.45 -8.48
N SER A 247 4.11 7.30 -8.73
CA SER A 247 5.06 8.41 -8.91
C SER A 247 4.74 9.31 -10.11
N HIS A 248 3.98 8.81 -11.10
CA HIS A 248 3.61 9.58 -12.28
C HIS A 248 2.10 9.59 -12.52
N SER A 249 1.47 8.41 -12.65
CA SER A 249 0.09 8.36 -13.11
C SER A 249 -0.90 8.88 -12.07
N VAL A 250 -0.71 8.56 -10.78
CA VAL A 250 -1.54 9.10 -9.69
C VAL A 250 -1.29 10.59 -9.53
N VAL A 251 -0.05 11.03 -9.53
CA VAL A 251 0.30 12.45 -9.41
C VAL A 251 -0.36 13.26 -10.52
N SER A 252 -0.22 12.83 -11.78
CA SER A 252 -0.83 13.52 -12.91
C SER A 252 -2.37 13.55 -12.84
N ALA A 253 -2.99 12.48 -12.35
CA ALA A 253 -4.44 12.42 -12.22
C ALA A 253 -4.97 13.27 -11.05
N CYS A 254 -4.19 13.43 -9.97
CA CYS A 254 -4.55 14.29 -8.84
C CYS A 254 -4.55 15.79 -9.17
N GLU A 255 -4.00 16.21 -10.33
CA GLU A 255 -4.09 17.60 -10.79
C GLU A 255 -5.54 18.01 -11.11
N SER A 256 -6.37 17.09 -11.57
CA SER A 256 -7.74 17.36 -12.01
C SER A 256 -8.83 16.60 -11.26
N SER A 257 -8.51 15.50 -10.59
CA SER A 257 -9.50 14.61 -9.96
C SER A 257 -9.02 14.07 -8.60
N ASP A 258 -9.95 13.77 -7.71
CA ASP A 258 -9.66 13.11 -6.45
C ASP A 258 -9.37 11.62 -6.64
N TYR A 259 -8.42 11.06 -5.85
CA TYR A 259 -8.13 9.63 -5.85
C TYR A 259 -9.38 8.74 -5.65
N LYS A 260 -10.37 9.21 -4.89
CA LYS A 260 -11.64 8.50 -4.67
C LYS A 260 -12.41 8.21 -5.96
N ASP A 261 -12.21 9.02 -7.01
CA ASP A 261 -12.93 8.93 -8.27
C ASP A 261 -12.15 8.19 -9.37
N PHE A 262 -10.90 7.75 -9.10
CA PHE A 262 -10.05 7.07 -10.08
C PHE A 262 -10.55 5.68 -10.51
N ASP A 263 -11.44 5.06 -9.74
CA ASP A 263 -12.10 3.81 -10.12
C ASP A 263 -13.11 4.01 -11.27
N SER A 264 -13.51 5.26 -11.53
CA SER A 264 -14.53 5.65 -12.51
C SER A 264 -13.96 6.51 -13.64
N GLU A 265 -13.70 5.89 -14.79
CA GLU A 265 -13.22 6.58 -15.98
C GLU A 265 -14.14 7.74 -16.44
N PRO A 266 -15.50 7.62 -16.44
CA PRO A 266 -16.36 8.72 -16.76
C PRO A 266 -16.25 9.92 -15.82
N LYS A 267 -16.03 9.70 -14.52
CA LYS A 267 -15.84 10.79 -13.55
C LYS A 267 -14.53 11.52 -13.81
N ARG A 268 -13.41 10.80 -13.96
CA ARG A 268 -12.11 11.40 -14.28
C ARG A 268 -12.18 12.24 -15.54
N LEU A 269 -12.81 11.72 -16.59
CA LEU A 269 -12.98 12.47 -17.82
C LEU A 269 -13.82 13.74 -17.62
N ALA A 270 -14.87 13.67 -16.79
CA ALA A 270 -15.68 14.84 -16.46
C ALA A 270 -14.86 15.88 -15.67
N ASP A 271 -14.03 15.45 -14.72
CA ASP A 271 -13.16 16.31 -13.96
C ASP A 271 -12.09 16.96 -14.84
N ASP A 272 -11.44 16.19 -15.71
CA ASP A 272 -10.48 16.71 -16.69
C ASP A 272 -11.12 17.75 -17.63
N MET A 273 -12.33 17.48 -18.12
CA MET A 273 -13.07 18.43 -18.96
C MET A 273 -13.47 19.68 -18.17
N HIS A 274 -13.87 19.53 -16.91
CA HIS A 274 -14.20 20.66 -16.06
C HIS A 274 -12.98 21.54 -15.85
N TRP A 275 -11.84 20.95 -15.48
CA TRP A 275 -10.57 21.65 -15.28
C TRP A 275 -10.11 22.35 -16.56
N PHE A 276 -10.11 21.66 -17.69
CA PHE A 276 -9.76 22.23 -19.00
C PHE A 276 -10.60 23.48 -19.37
N ASN A 277 -11.89 23.49 -19.01
CA ASN A 277 -12.74 24.64 -19.28
C ASN A 277 -12.55 25.76 -18.26
N LEU A 278 -12.32 25.41 -16.98
CA LEU A 278 -12.03 26.38 -15.92
C LEU A 278 -10.78 27.20 -16.25
N GLU A 279 -9.71 26.58 -16.73
CA GLU A 279 -8.51 27.28 -17.21
C GLU A 279 -8.80 28.27 -18.35
N ARG A 280 -9.87 28.08 -19.09
CA ARG A 280 -10.34 28.95 -20.15
C ARG A 280 -11.40 29.95 -19.72
N GLY A 281 -11.71 30.02 -18.42
CA GLY A 281 -12.71 30.90 -17.85
C GLY A 281 -14.15 30.44 -18.01
N TYR A 282 -14.37 29.17 -18.39
CA TYR A 282 -15.72 28.60 -18.49
C TYR A 282 -16.03 27.71 -17.28
N VAL A 283 -17.23 27.86 -16.73
CA VAL A 283 -17.73 26.99 -15.64
C VAL A 283 -18.94 26.24 -16.17
N TYR A 284 -18.90 24.91 -16.09
CA TYR A 284 -20.07 24.11 -16.40
C TYR A 284 -21.07 24.16 -15.24
N GLY A 285 -22.36 24.34 -15.59
CA GLY A 285 -23.43 24.08 -14.64
C GLY A 285 -23.58 22.59 -14.39
N THR A 286 -23.68 22.20 -13.13
CA THR A 286 -24.06 20.83 -12.78
C THR A 286 -25.59 20.68 -12.97
N GLY A 287 -26.01 20.14 -14.09
CA GLY A 287 -27.40 19.72 -14.29
C GLY A 287 -27.66 18.43 -13.53
N GLY A 288 -28.21 18.52 -12.32
CA GLY A 288 -28.83 17.37 -11.69
C GLY A 288 -30.14 17.05 -12.39
N ALA A 289 -30.42 15.79 -12.69
CA ALA A 289 -31.64 15.33 -13.37
C ALA A 289 -32.96 15.68 -12.65
N ASN A 290 -32.92 16.36 -11.51
CA ASN A 290 -34.06 16.70 -10.69
C ASN A 290 -34.20 18.20 -10.34
N ASN A 291 -33.37 19.08 -10.94
CA ASN A 291 -33.49 20.51 -10.73
C ASN A 291 -33.90 21.19 -12.04
N GLU A 292 -35.07 20.87 -12.53
CA GLU A 292 -35.83 21.84 -13.34
C GLU A 292 -36.23 22.94 -12.37
N ILE A 293 -35.42 24.00 -12.29
CA ILE A 293 -35.90 25.29 -11.81
C ILE A 293 -36.88 25.75 -12.86
N PRO A 294 -38.20 25.88 -12.54
CA PRO A 294 -39.12 26.47 -13.48
C PRO A 294 -38.63 27.90 -13.77
N LEU A 295 -38.27 28.18 -15.00
CA LEU A 295 -38.09 29.53 -15.49
C LEU A 295 -39.50 30.12 -15.62
N ASP A 296 -40.10 30.46 -14.50
CA ASP A 296 -41.29 31.29 -14.56
C ASP A 296 -40.90 32.75 -14.72
N SER A 297 -41.18 33.20 -15.92
CA SER A 297 -41.48 34.53 -16.45
C SER A 297 -41.16 35.76 -15.60
#